data_3623a8de6295d811ef9a8e7226dbb742
#
_entry.id   3623a8de6295d811ef9a8e7226dbb742
#
_cell.length_a   1.000
_cell.length_b   1.000
_cell.length_c   1.000
_cell.angle_alpha   90.00
_cell.angle_beta   90.00
_cell.angle_gamma   90.00
#
_symmetry.space_group_name_H-M   'P 1'
#
loop_
_entity.id
_entity.type
_entity.pdbx_description
1 polymer ?
#
loop_
_entity_poly.entity_id
_entity_poly.type
_entity_poly.pdbx_seq_one_letter_code
_entity_poly.pdbx_strand_id
1 'polypeptide(L)'
;YAKLNSGCISRQVGAVVTDKYFSVKAVGWNEVPEGQTPCSLRNIYDLKNGRNSNTFTKFEKSESIRGVYVNKKTFKQNANDGLMEESVTLDKLQGRNCSFCFKEFHNSFEGEKNQVHTRSLHAEENAMMQIAKYGGQSLKGGNLFTTASPCELCSKKAFQLGISNIFYIDPYPGIAKTQVLHGGNNLDSNPNLFMFQGAIGRGLNKLYEPFMSLKDETKIRSGIKPIKLQPKKSDLEIMIAQFKPEEIIELFYSIHNKDTDEIVDFKKSPK
;
A
#
# COMPACT_ATOMS: atom_id res chain seq x y z
N TYR A 1 1.30 -10.64 -16.18
CA TYR A 1 -0.14 -11.01 -16.26
C TYR A 1 -0.79 -11.19 -14.89
N ALA A 2 -0.12 -11.77 -13.87
CA ALA A 2 -0.71 -12.03 -12.56
C ALA A 2 -1.43 -10.81 -11.96
N LYS A 3 -0.82 -9.64 -12.00
CA LYS A 3 -1.40 -8.41 -11.44
C LYS A 3 -2.74 -8.00 -12.07
N LEU A 4 -3.02 -8.39 -13.32
CA LEU A 4 -4.26 -8.04 -14.01
C LEU A 4 -5.48 -8.74 -13.42
N ASN A 5 -5.29 -9.80 -12.63
CA ASN A 5 -6.36 -10.47 -11.91
C ASN A 5 -6.74 -9.79 -10.60
N SER A 6 -5.97 -8.79 -10.16
CA SER A 6 -6.20 -8.12 -8.89
C SER A 6 -7.49 -7.28 -8.91
N GLY A 7 -8.37 -7.53 -7.97
CA GLY A 7 -9.53 -6.68 -7.69
C GLY A 7 -9.24 -5.50 -6.77
N CYS A 8 -7.97 -5.26 -6.44
CA CYS A 8 -7.54 -4.07 -5.70
C CYS A 8 -7.61 -2.83 -6.58
N ILE A 9 -8.22 -1.78 -6.09
CA ILE A 9 -8.40 -0.51 -6.83
C ILE A 9 -7.25 0.49 -6.62
N SER A 10 -6.33 0.19 -5.71
CA SER A 10 -5.17 1.04 -5.43
C SER A 10 -4.00 0.65 -6.33
N ARG A 11 -3.12 -0.21 -5.86
CA ARG A 11 -2.00 -0.71 -6.66
C ARG A 11 -2.20 -2.18 -6.95
N GLN A 12 -2.22 -2.55 -8.21
CA GLN A 12 -2.27 -3.94 -8.62
C GLN A 12 -0.86 -4.52 -8.61
N VAL A 13 -0.68 -5.59 -7.86
CA VAL A 13 0.60 -6.30 -7.71
C VAL A 13 0.40 -7.76 -8.08
N GLY A 14 1.35 -8.34 -8.75
CA GLY A 14 1.41 -9.76 -9.06
C GLY A 14 2.72 -10.35 -8.61
N ALA A 15 2.68 -11.61 -8.18
CA ALA A 15 3.84 -12.35 -7.75
C ALA A 15 3.84 -13.79 -8.29
N VAL A 16 5.02 -14.34 -8.44
CA VAL A 16 5.22 -15.75 -8.83
C VAL A 16 6.29 -16.34 -7.94
N VAL A 17 6.04 -17.51 -7.39
CA VAL A 17 7.06 -18.30 -6.68
C VAL A 17 7.49 -19.49 -7.53
N THR A 18 8.80 -19.76 -7.53
CA THR A 18 9.39 -20.86 -8.27
C THR A 18 10.27 -21.69 -7.33
N ASP A 19 10.61 -22.89 -7.75
CA ASP A 19 11.72 -23.63 -7.11
C ASP A 19 13.08 -23.05 -7.53
N LYS A 20 14.15 -23.67 -7.05
CA LYS A 20 15.53 -23.28 -7.35
C LYS A 20 15.90 -23.45 -8.84
N TYR A 21 15.12 -24.20 -9.60
CA TYR A 21 15.28 -24.41 -11.05
C TYR A 21 14.38 -23.51 -11.90
N PHE A 22 13.75 -22.51 -11.27
CA PHE A 22 12.82 -21.58 -11.91
C PHE A 22 11.50 -22.20 -12.41
N SER A 23 11.17 -23.44 -11.97
CA SER A 23 9.87 -24.03 -12.27
C SER A 23 8.79 -23.33 -11.44
N VAL A 24 7.77 -22.78 -12.10
CA VAL A 24 6.66 -22.08 -11.42
C VAL A 24 5.92 -23.03 -10.50
N LYS A 25 5.75 -22.64 -9.26
CA LYS A 25 5.01 -23.39 -8.23
C LYS A 25 3.67 -22.75 -7.90
N ALA A 26 3.61 -21.42 -7.84
CA ALA A 26 2.37 -20.71 -7.64
C ALA A 26 2.44 -19.30 -8.20
N VAL A 27 1.27 -18.78 -8.51
CA VAL A 27 1.05 -17.40 -8.96
C VAL A 27 0.07 -16.74 -7.99
N GLY A 28 0.35 -15.50 -7.62
CA GLY A 28 -0.51 -14.72 -6.73
C GLY A 28 -0.66 -13.28 -7.22
N TRP A 29 -1.72 -12.67 -6.79
CA TRP A 29 -1.98 -11.24 -6.96
C TRP A 29 -2.60 -10.70 -5.68
N ASN A 30 -2.52 -9.40 -5.48
CA ASN A 30 -3.12 -8.82 -4.29
C ASN A 30 -4.65 -8.80 -4.42
N GLU A 31 -5.30 -9.53 -3.52
CA GLU A 31 -6.75 -9.74 -3.52
C GLU A 31 -7.27 -9.93 -2.09
N VAL A 32 -8.54 -9.62 -1.86
CA VAL A 32 -9.22 -9.97 -0.62
C VAL A 32 -9.26 -11.50 -0.45
N PRO A 33 -9.38 -12.00 0.79
CA PRO A 33 -9.51 -13.44 1.02
C PRO A 33 -10.64 -14.05 0.21
N GLU A 34 -10.47 -15.32 -0.16
CA GLU A 34 -11.47 -16.08 -0.90
C GLU A 34 -12.84 -16.02 -0.22
N GLY A 35 -13.90 -15.83 -1.01
CA GLY A 35 -15.26 -15.65 -0.53
C GLY A 35 -15.62 -14.20 -0.15
N GLN A 36 -14.67 -13.28 -0.13
CA GLN A 36 -14.95 -11.85 0.08
C GLN A 36 -15.10 -11.12 -1.26
N THR A 37 -15.95 -10.10 -1.28
CA THR A 37 -16.12 -9.25 -2.48
C THR A 37 -14.91 -8.36 -2.71
N PRO A 38 -14.29 -8.39 -3.90
CA PRO A 38 -13.19 -7.51 -4.28
C PRO A 38 -13.52 -6.02 -4.12
N CYS A 39 -12.52 -5.21 -3.80
CA CYS A 39 -12.73 -3.78 -3.61
C CYS A 39 -13.28 -3.07 -4.86
N SER A 40 -12.90 -3.54 -6.05
CA SER A 40 -13.42 -3.02 -7.34
C SER A 40 -14.92 -3.20 -7.53
N LEU A 41 -15.51 -4.19 -6.89
CA LEU A 41 -16.94 -4.53 -7.00
C LEU A 41 -17.80 -3.93 -5.88
N ARG A 42 -17.21 -3.30 -4.87
CA ARG A 42 -17.95 -2.70 -3.76
C ARG A 42 -18.23 -1.23 -4.02
N ASN A 43 -19.46 -0.80 -3.82
CA ASN A 43 -19.89 0.57 -4.03
C ASN A 43 -20.05 1.30 -2.70
N ILE A 44 -19.49 2.50 -2.56
CA ILE A 44 -19.59 3.30 -1.34
C ILE A 44 -21.03 3.71 -1.02
N TYR A 45 -21.86 3.92 -2.05
CA TYR A 45 -23.27 4.25 -1.85
C TYR A 45 -24.10 3.06 -1.37
N ASP A 46 -23.67 1.84 -1.66
CA ASP A 46 -24.30 0.64 -1.09
C ASP A 46 -24.05 0.59 0.43
N LEU A 47 -22.85 0.94 0.86
CA LEU A 47 -22.55 1.08 2.29
C LEU A 47 -23.40 2.18 2.94
N LYS A 48 -23.50 3.35 2.30
CA LYS A 48 -24.30 4.49 2.77
C LYS A 48 -25.77 4.09 2.94
N ASN A 49 -26.33 3.50 1.93
CA ASN A 49 -27.77 3.22 1.82
C ASN A 49 -28.17 1.84 2.39
N GLY A 50 -27.22 1.06 2.92
CA GLY A 50 -27.48 -0.28 3.46
C GLY A 50 -27.80 -1.33 2.42
N ARG A 51 -27.50 -1.09 1.13
CA ARG A 51 -27.62 -2.06 0.05
C ARG A 51 -26.44 -3.04 0.07
N ASN A 52 -26.62 -4.25 -0.50
CA ASN A 52 -25.56 -5.26 -0.61
C ASN A 52 -24.77 -5.47 0.70
N SER A 53 -25.48 -5.51 1.83
CA SER A 53 -24.89 -5.47 3.17
C SER A 53 -23.93 -6.63 3.48
N ASN A 54 -24.04 -7.76 2.76
CA ASN A 54 -23.15 -8.92 2.87
C ASN A 54 -21.74 -8.67 2.32
N THR A 55 -21.53 -7.63 1.51
CA THR A 55 -20.21 -7.27 0.97
C THR A 55 -19.38 -6.39 1.94
N PHE A 56 -19.99 -5.98 3.04
CA PHE A 56 -19.39 -5.10 4.04
C PHE A 56 -19.23 -5.80 5.38
N THR A 57 -18.13 -5.50 6.06
CA THR A 57 -17.88 -6.02 7.40
C THR A 57 -18.75 -5.31 8.44
N LYS A 58 -18.91 -5.94 9.62
CA LYS A 58 -19.56 -5.29 10.76
C LYS A 58 -18.91 -3.96 11.15
N PHE A 59 -17.58 -3.88 11.04
CA PHE A 59 -16.84 -2.65 11.28
C PHE A 59 -17.22 -1.54 10.28
N GLU A 60 -17.23 -1.85 8.99
CA GLU A 60 -17.62 -0.89 7.94
C GLU A 60 -19.08 -0.42 8.10
N LYS A 61 -19.98 -1.31 8.50
CA LYS A 61 -21.39 -1.01 8.74
C LYS A 61 -21.65 -0.25 10.04
N SER A 62 -20.62 -0.10 10.88
CA SER A 62 -20.74 0.52 12.21
C SER A 62 -21.51 -0.33 13.25
N GLU A 63 -21.51 -1.63 13.07
CA GLU A 63 -22.12 -2.61 13.97
C GLU A 63 -21.12 -3.17 15.00
N SER A 64 -19.86 -2.71 14.98
CA SER A 64 -18.79 -3.18 15.87
C SER A 64 -18.64 -2.27 17.09
N ILE A 65 -18.51 -2.87 18.26
CA ILE A 65 -18.30 -2.17 19.55
C ILE A 65 -17.00 -1.33 19.54
N ARG A 66 -16.00 -1.72 18.75
CA ARG A 66 -14.71 -1.02 18.61
C ARG A 66 -14.64 -0.07 17.41
N GLY A 67 -15.79 0.28 16.84
CA GLY A 67 -15.85 0.99 15.54
C GLY A 67 -15.93 2.51 15.65
N VAL A 68 -15.63 3.12 16.81
CA VAL A 68 -15.69 4.57 16.98
C VAL A 68 -14.29 5.15 16.96
N TYR A 69 -14.05 6.10 16.07
CA TYR A 69 -12.78 6.82 15.94
C TYR A 69 -12.63 7.94 16.97
N VAL A 70 -11.44 8.51 17.03
CA VAL A 70 -11.11 9.63 17.95
C VAL A 70 -12.09 10.81 17.78
N ASN A 71 -12.61 11.04 16.57
CA ASN A 71 -13.62 12.07 16.29
C ASN A 71 -15.05 11.67 16.72
N LYS A 72 -15.21 10.60 17.49
CA LYS A 72 -16.51 10.06 17.96
C LYS A 72 -17.47 9.61 16.85
N LYS A 73 -17.00 9.46 15.62
CA LYS A 73 -17.78 8.94 14.50
C LYS A 73 -17.39 7.51 14.17
N THR A 74 -18.33 6.77 13.61
CA THR A 74 -18.09 5.42 13.09
C THR A 74 -17.48 5.46 11.69
N PHE A 75 -16.99 4.31 11.19
CA PHE A 75 -16.46 4.21 9.82
C PHE A 75 -17.49 4.70 8.79
N LYS A 76 -18.74 4.19 8.86
CA LYS A 76 -19.82 4.57 7.94
C LYS A 76 -20.08 6.08 7.96
N GLN A 77 -20.16 6.69 9.16
CA GLN A 77 -20.37 8.14 9.31
C GLN A 77 -19.22 8.92 8.67
N ASN A 78 -17.98 8.57 8.99
CA ASN A 78 -16.81 9.21 8.42
C ASN A 78 -16.74 9.06 6.88
N ALA A 79 -17.08 7.87 6.38
CA ALA A 79 -17.09 7.62 4.94
C ALA A 79 -18.17 8.45 4.22
N ASN A 80 -19.30 8.70 4.87
CA ASN A 80 -20.41 9.45 4.30
C ASN A 80 -20.19 10.97 4.27
N ASP A 81 -19.39 11.51 5.17
CA ASP A 81 -19.23 12.97 5.37
C ASP A 81 -18.75 13.74 4.12
N GLY A 82 -18.07 13.07 3.20
CA GLY A 82 -17.60 13.67 1.95
C GLY A 82 -18.35 13.23 0.70
N LEU A 83 -19.43 12.45 0.86
CA LEU A 83 -20.18 11.93 -0.28
C LEU A 83 -21.14 12.99 -0.86
N MET A 84 -21.01 13.21 -2.16
CA MET A 84 -22.00 13.94 -2.94
C MET A 84 -23.29 13.14 -3.08
N GLU A 85 -24.32 13.70 -3.71
CA GLU A 85 -25.48 12.91 -4.09
C GLU A 85 -25.11 11.78 -5.04
N GLU A 86 -25.74 10.61 -4.85
CA GLU A 86 -25.44 9.40 -5.64
C GLU A 86 -25.68 9.64 -7.13
N SER A 87 -26.79 10.29 -7.50
CA SER A 87 -27.13 10.61 -8.89
C SER A 87 -26.05 11.44 -9.58
N VAL A 88 -25.57 12.49 -8.92
CA VAL A 88 -24.49 13.36 -9.43
C VAL A 88 -23.19 12.60 -9.60
N THR A 89 -22.88 11.70 -8.67
CA THR A 89 -21.66 10.89 -8.75
C THR A 89 -21.74 9.84 -9.84
N LEU A 90 -22.87 9.15 -9.97
CA LEU A 90 -23.08 8.15 -11.02
C LEU A 90 -23.01 8.76 -12.42
N ASP A 91 -23.58 9.95 -12.61
CA ASP A 91 -23.46 10.69 -13.86
C ASP A 91 -22.01 11.00 -14.22
N LYS A 92 -21.24 11.52 -13.27
CA LYS A 92 -19.79 11.77 -13.44
C LYS A 92 -18.97 10.52 -13.71
N LEU A 93 -19.36 9.38 -13.17
CA LEU A 93 -18.70 8.10 -13.36
C LEU A 93 -19.14 7.37 -14.63
N GLN A 94 -20.17 7.88 -15.34
CA GLN A 94 -20.65 7.33 -16.60
C GLN A 94 -20.95 5.82 -16.50
N GLY A 95 -21.70 5.42 -15.48
CA GLY A 95 -22.10 4.04 -15.21
C GLY A 95 -21.02 3.17 -14.57
N ARG A 96 -19.84 3.69 -14.29
CA ARG A 96 -18.81 2.93 -13.55
C ARG A 96 -19.18 2.82 -12.09
N ASN A 97 -18.74 1.71 -11.48
CA ASN A 97 -18.92 1.49 -10.04
C ASN A 97 -18.16 2.53 -9.21
N CYS A 98 -18.81 3.08 -8.19
CA CYS A 98 -18.16 3.98 -7.23
C CYS A 98 -17.43 3.18 -6.14
N SER A 99 -16.35 2.52 -6.55
CA SER A 99 -15.53 1.69 -5.68
C SER A 99 -14.79 2.54 -4.65
N PHE A 100 -14.54 1.97 -3.48
CA PHE A 100 -13.79 2.65 -2.42
C PHE A 100 -12.72 1.75 -1.80
N CYS A 101 -11.65 2.37 -1.32
CA CYS A 101 -10.56 1.68 -0.64
C CYS A 101 -10.75 1.81 0.88
N PHE A 102 -11.07 0.69 1.56
CA PHE A 102 -11.21 0.66 3.01
C PHE A 102 -9.97 1.23 3.71
N LYS A 103 -8.78 0.74 3.35
CA LYS A 103 -7.52 1.18 3.95
C LYS A 103 -7.33 2.69 3.86
N GLU A 104 -7.63 3.27 2.72
CA GLU A 104 -7.44 4.71 2.52
C GLU A 104 -8.39 5.53 3.39
N PHE A 105 -9.67 5.17 3.40
CA PHE A 105 -10.63 5.82 4.29
C PHE A 105 -10.25 5.65 5.76
N HIS A 106 -9.88 4.43 6.16
CA HIS A 106 -9.47 4.15 7.53
C HIS A 106 -8.22 4.97 7.92
N ASN A 107 -7.19 4.96 7.08
CA ASN A 107 -5.96 5.70 7.33
C ASN A 107 -6.17 7.22 7.34
N SER A 108 -7.17 7.73 6.64
CA SER A 108 -7.50 9.17 6.70
C SER A 108 -8.01 9.62 8.07
N PHE A 109 -8.49 8.68 8.90
CA PHE A 109 -9.01 8.95 10.25
C PHE A 109 -8.03 8.55 11.35
N GLU A 110 -7.24 7.48 11.15
CA GLU A 110 -6.32 6.92 12.15
C GLU A 110 -4.85 7.29 11.91
N GLY A 111 -4.52 7.91 10.77
CA GLY A 111 -3.16 8.23 10.37
C GLY A 111 -2.62 7.32 9.28
N GLU A 112 -1.54 7.76 8.62
CA GLU A 112 -0.99 7.11 7.44
C GLU A 112 -0.09 5.90 7.75
N LYS A 113 0.13 5.07 6.73
CA LYS A 113 1.09 3.95 6.67
C LYS A 113 0.71 2.68 7.44
N ASN A 114 -0.53 2.50 7.83
CA ASN A 114 -0.93 1.30 8.54
C ASN A 114 -1.27 0.16 7.56
N GLN A 115 -0.33 -0.73 7.29
CA GLN A 115 -0.52 -1.84 6.35
C GLN A 115 -1.45 -2.94 6.88
N VAL A 116 -1.57 -3.07 8.21
CA VAL A 116 -2.43 -4.10 8.82
C VAL A 116 -3.92 -3.89 8.54
N HIS A 117 -4.32 -2.68 8.15
CA HIS A 117 -5.70 -2.38 7.76
C HIS A 117 -6.01 -2.65 6.28
N THR A 118 -5.07 -3.22 5.53
CA THR A 118 -5.33 -3.64 4.16
C THR A 118 -6.26 -4.84 4.17
N ARG A 119 -7.35 -4.79 3.41
CA ARG A 119 -8.25 -5.94 3.25
C ARG A 119 -7.67 -7.03 2.37
N SER A 120 -6.87 -6.64 1.39
CA SER A 120 -6.26 -7.56 0.45
C SER A 120 -5.01 -8.20 1.05
N LEU A 121 -4.87 -9.50 0.85
CA LEU A 121 -3.57 -10.15 0.93
C LEU A 121 -2.62 -9.50 -0.07
N HIS A 122 -1.35 -9.44 0.24
CA HIS A 122 -0.35 -9.03 -0.72
C HIS A 122 -0.12 -10.13 -1.76
N ALA A 123 0.33 -9.77 -2.94
CA ALA A 123 0.53 -10.71 -4.04
C ALA A 123 1.54 -11.82 -3.69
N GLU A 124 2.64 -11.43 -3.04
CA GLU A 124 3.68 -12.33 -2.58
C GLU A 124 3.14 -13.30 -1.53
N GLU A 125 2.38 -12.76 -0.57
CA GLU A 125 1.72 -13.54 0.45
C GLU A 125 0.75 -14.55 -0.17
N ASN A 126 -0.09 -14.09 -1.10
CA ASN A 126 -1.04 -14.95 -1.79
C ASN A 126 -0.34 -16.05 -2.59
N ALA A 127 0.73 -15.73 -3.33
CA ALA A 127 1.52 -16.72 -4.05
C ALA A 127 2.11 -17.80 -3.11
N MET A 128 2.68 -17.38 -1.97
CA MET A 128 3.23 -18.32 -0.98
C MET A 128 2.13 -19.14 -0.32
N MET A 129 0.98 -18.56 -0.01
CA MET A 129 -0.15 -19.27 0.60
C MET A 129 -0.80 -20.29 -0.33
N GLN A 130 -0.76 -20.11 -1.65
CA GLN A 130 -1.25 -21.13 -2.60
C GLN A 130 -0.53 -22.47 -2.40
N ILE A 131 0.76 -22.46 -2.10
CA ILE A 131 1.54 -23.69 -1.80
C ILE A 131 1.00 -24.37 -0.55
N ALA A 132 0.69 -23.61 0.50
CA ALA A 132 0.13 -24.17 1.72
C ALA A 132 -1.32 -24.68 1.53
N LYS A 133 -2.10 -23.96 0.73
CA LYS A 133 -3.53 -24.26 0.48
C LYS A 133 -3.75 -25.52 -0.34
N TYR A 134 -2.94 -25.74 -1.37
CA TYR A 134 -3.15 -26.85 -2.30
C TYR A 134 -2.14 -27.99 -2.12
N GLY A 135 -1.28 -27.88 -1.14
CA GLY A 135 -0.13 -28.75 -1.00
C GLY A 135 0.98 -28.42 -1.98
N GLY A 136 2.18 -28.80 -1.69
CA GLY A 136 3.26 -28.52 -2.61
C GLY A 136 4.63 -28.81 -2.05
N GLN A 137 5.63 -28.56 -2.89
CA GLN A 137 7.03 -28.74 -2.56
C GLN A 137 7.53 -27.54 -1.75
N SER A 138 8.61 -27.77 -1.00
CA SER A 138 9.31 -26.72 -0.28
C SER A 138 9.73 -25.59 -1.20
N LEU A 139 9.59 -24.36 -0.72
CA LEU A 139 10.10 -23.15 -1.39
C LEU A 139 11.55 -22.83 -1.00
N LYS A 140 12.17 -23.66 -0.14
CA LYS A 140 13.56 -23.45 0.29
C LYS A 140 14.51 -23.50 -0.91
N GLY A 141 15.32 -22.45 -1.03
CA GLY A 141 16.22 -22.28 -2.18
C GLY A 141 15.54 -21.72 -3.43
N GLY A 142 14.23 -21.49 -3.40
CA GLY A 142 13.46 -21.02 -4.53
C GLY A 142 13.54 -19.50 -4.75
N ASN A 143 12.75 -19.02 -5.72
CA ASN A 143 12.77 -17.63 -6.12
C ASN A 143 11.36 -17.01 -6.01
N LEU A 144 11.31 -15.73 -5.70
CA LEU A 144 10.12 -14.90 -5.71
C LEU A 144 10.26 -13.81 -6.78
N PHE A 145 9.34 -13.78 -7.71
CA PHE A 145 9.21 -12.70 -8.71
C PHE A 145 8.00 -11.86 -8.34
N THR A 146 8.16 -10.55 -8.28
CA THR A 146 7.06 -9.64 -7.94
C THR A 146 7.13 -8.34 -8.75
N THR A 147 5.98 -7.76 -9.04
CA THR A 147 5.94 -6.49 -9.77
C THR A 147 6.34 -5.28 -8.92
N ALA A 148 6.21 -5.40 -7.58
CA ALA A 148 6.69 -4.40 -6.62
C ALA A 148 7.60 -5.09 -5.61
N SER A 149 8.68 -4.45 -5.16
CA SER A 149 9.53 -5.02 -4.11
C SER A 149 8.67 -5.32 -2.86
N PRO A 150 8.93 -6.45 -2.18
CA PRO A 150 8.10 -6.87 -1.06
C PRO A 150 8.21 -5.90 0.12
N CYS A 151 7.09 -5.68 0.81
CA CYS A 151 7.09 -4.96 2.08
C CYS A 151 7.72 -5.81 3.20
N GLU A 152 7.87 -5.22 4.38
CA GLU A 152 8.47 -5.87 5.55
C GLU A 152 7.76 -7.17 5.94
N LEU A 153 6.42 -7.20 5.83
CA LEU A 153 5.62 -8.37 6.19
C LEU A 153 5.82 -9.53 5.18
N CYS A 154 5.82 -9.22 3.90
CA CYS A 154 6.07 -10.21 2.85
C CYS A 154 7.53 -10.68 2.86
N SER A 155 8.47 -9.77 3.13
CA SER A 155 9.89 -10.09 3.25
C SER A 155 10.17 -11.06 4.39
N LYS A 156 9.55 -10.88 5.57
CA LYS A 156 9.66 -11.82 6.69
C LYS A 156 9.19 -13.22 6.31
N LYS A 157 8.07 -13.32 5.58
CA LYS A 157 7.51 -14.60 5.14
C LYS A 157 8.41 -15.26 4.10
N ALA A 158 8.89 -14.51 3.12
CA ALA A 158 9.80 -15.02 2.10
C ALA A 158 11.11 -15.53 2.73
N PHE A 159 11.68 -14.78 3.67
CA PHE A 159 12.88 -15.18 4.42
C PHE A 159 12.63 -16.47 5.20
N GLN A 160 11.52 -16.54 5.96
CA GLN A 160 11.18 -17.73 6.76
C GLN A 160 10.95 -18.98 5.92
N LEU A 161 10.43 -18.84 4.70
CA LEU A 161 10.22 -19.94 3.75
C LEU A 161 11.51 -20.35 3.04
N GLY A 162 12.62 -19.66 3.27
CA GLY A 162 13.92 -19.96 2.68
C GLY A 162 14.02 -19.58 1.19
N ILE A 163 13.28 -18.58 0.75
CA ILE A 163 13.44 -17.99 -0.58
C ILE A 163 14.86 -17.42 -0.69
N SER A 164 15.60 -17.83 -1.73
CA SER A 164 16.98 -17.39 -1.93
C SER A 164 17.10 -16.12 -2.75
N ASN A 165 16.22 -15.94 -3.72
CA ASN A 165 16.28 -14.76 -4.59
C ASN A 165 14.91 -14.10 -4.73
N ILE A 166 14.89 -12.77 -4.69
CA ILE A 166 13.71 -11.95 -4.88
C ILE A 166 13.97 -11.01 -6.05
N PHE A 167 13.19 -11.17 -7.11
CA PHE A 167 13.24 -10.33 -8.30
C PHE A 167 12.02 -9.40 -8.32
N TYR A 168 12.25 -8.10 -8.49
CA TYR A 168 11.17 -7.11 -8.53
C TYR A 168 11.36 -6.10 -9.66
N ILE A 169 10.26 -5.47 -10.08
CA ILE A 169 10.26 -4.47 -11.15
C ILE A 169 10.31 -3.07 -10.55
N ASP A 170 9.32 -2.72 -9.72
CA ASP A 170 9.21 -1.39 -9.12
C ASP A 170 9.65 -1.42 -7.65
N PRO A 171 10.53 -0.51 -7.23
CA PRO A 171 10.88 -0.39 -5.82
C PRO A 171 9.66 0.08 -5.02
N TYR A 172 9.41 -0.56 -3.89
CA TYR A 172 8.44 -0.13 -2.90
C TYR A 172 9.18 0.57 -1.76
N PRO A 173 8.78 1.79 -1.40
CA PRO A 173 9.44 2.51 -0.31
C PRO A 173 9.21 1.79 1.03
N GLY A 174 10.28 1.58 1.76
CA GLY A 174 10.24 0.91 3.05
C GLY A 174 11.61 0.42 3.49
N ILE A 175 11.66 -0.14 4.68
CA ILE A 175 12.88 -0.64 5.33
C ILE A 175 13.06 -2.16 5.19
N ALA A 176 12.27 -2.81 4.34
CA ALA A 176 12.28 -4.27 4.17
C ALA A 176 13.68 -4.80 3.87
N LYS A 177 14.44 -4.12 3.00
CA LYS A 177 15.81 -4.51 2.64
C LYS A 177 16.74 -4.48 3.85
N THR A 178 16.80 -3.36 4.55
CA THR A 178 17.76 -3.13 5.65
C THR A 178 17.33 -3.79 6.96
N GLN A 179 16.02 -3.79 7.24
CA GLN A 179 15.48 -4.29 8.52
C GLN A 179 15.16 -5.78 8.52
N VAL A 180 14.88 -6.37 7.35
CA VAL A 180 14.42 -7.76 7.26
C VAL A 180 15.38 -8.60 6.43
N LEU A 181 15.58 -8.24 5.15
CA LEU A 181 16.30 -9.11 4.21
C LEU A 181 17.82 -9.12 4.42
N HIS A 182 18.37 -8.06 5.00
CA HIS A 182 19.79 -7.96 5.34
C HIS A 182 20.03 -8.00 6.87
N GLY A 183 19.00 -8.40 7.61
CA GLY A 183 19.10 -8.55 9.06
C GLY A 183 19.46 -9.99 9.43
N GLY A 184 20.58 -10.20 10.09
CA GLY A 184 20.95 -11.52 10.57
C GLY A 184 22.47 -11.70 10.70
N ASN A 185 22.86 -12.67 11.53
CA ASN A 185 24.27 -12.94 11.80
C ASN A 185 24.94 -13.74 10.68
N ASN A 186 24.15 -14.46 9.88
CA ASN A 186 24.65 -15.25 8.75
C ASN A 186 24.17 -14.60 7.43
N LEU A 187 25.04 -13.81 6.84
CA LEU A 187 24.77 -13.08 5.59
C LEU A 187 24.49 -14.03 4.40
N ASP A 188 25.06 -15.25 4.43
CA ASP A 188 24.86 -16.23 3.36
C ASP A 188 23.45 -16.80 3.32
N SER A 189 22.70 -16.66 4.40
CA SER A 189 21.30 -17.07 4.48
C SER A 189 20.31 -16.00 4.04
N ASN A 190 20.78 -14.78 3.83
CA ASN A 190 19.93 -13.66 3.44
C ASN A 190 19.45 -13.82 1.97
N PRO A 191 18.17 -13.55 1.66
CA PRO A 191 17.71 -13.51 0.30
C PRO A 191 18.41 -12.42 -0.52
N ASN A 192 18.82 -12.76 -1.72
CA ASN A 192 19.33 -11.78 -2.67
C ASN A 192 18.15 -10.98 -3.25
N LEU A 193 18.34 -9.68 -3.42
CA LEU A 193 17.31 -8.78 -3.94
C LEU A 193 17.78 -8.17 -5.27
N PHE A 194 17.06 -8.48 -6.36
CA PHE A 194 17.41 -8.07 -7.72
C PHE A 194 16.31 -7.19 -8.31
N MET A 195 16.68 -6.00 -8.72
CA MET A 195 15.77 -5.15 -9.51
C MET A 195 15.90 -5.53 -10.98
N PHE A 196 14.77 -5.89 -11.61
CA PHE A 196 14.74 -6.18 -13.02
C PHE A 196 15.00 -4.90 -13.83
N GLN A 197 16.02 -4.94 -14.64
CA GLN A 197 16.43 -3.86 -15.55
C GLN A 197 16.32 -4.35 -17.00
N GLY A 198 15.10 -4.44 -17.51
CA GLY A 198 14.87 -4.89 -18.88
C GLY A 198 13.76 -4.08 -19.55
N ALA A 199 13.89 -3.90 -20.87
CA ALA A 199 12.93 -3.14 -21.67
C ALA A 199 11.63 -3.93 -21.94
N ILE A 200 11.68 -5.25 -21.96
CA ILE A 200 10.70 -6.11 -22.64
C ILE A 200 9.34 -6.16 -21.92
N GLY A 201 9.19 -6.05 -20.67
CA GLY A 201 7.86 -6.11 -20.04
C GLY A 201 7.34 -4.73 -19.63
N ARG A 202 8.24 -3.84 -19.27
CA ARG A 202 7.89 -2.58 -18.63
C ARG A 202 7.33 -1.55 -19.60
N GLY A 203 7.88 -1.47 -20.81
CA GLY A 203 7.41 -0.55 -21.84
C GLY A 203 6.03 -0.92 -22.38
N LEU A 204 5.83 -2.19 -22.73
CA LEU A 204 4.55 -2.69 -23.23
C LEU A 204 3.45 -2.59 -22.18
N ASN A 205 3.72 -2.99 -20.93
CA ASN A 205 2.74 -2.88 -19.87
C ASN A 205 2.33 -1.43 -19.60
N LYS A 206 3.28 -0.48 -19.61
CA LYS A 206 2.99 0.94 -19.41
C LYS A 206 2.17 1.57 -20.54
N LEU A 207 2.27 1.08 -21.75
CA LEU A 207 1.44 1.56 -22.87
C LEU A 207 -0.04 1.19 -22.70
N TYR A 208 -0.35 0.10 -22.00
CA TYR A 208 -1.71 -0.41 -21.82
C TYR A 208 -2.22 -0.30 -20.39
N GLU A 209 -1.39 0.10 -19.45
CA GLU A 209 -1.83 0.36 -18.09
C GLU A 209 -2.55 1.69 -17.99
N PRO A 210 -3.62 1.78 -17.19
CA PRO A 210 -4.18 3.06 -16.83
C PRO A 210 -3.10 3.96 -16.24
N PHE A 211 -3.05 5.18 -16.68
CA PHE A 211 -2.09 6.20 -16.25
C PHE A 211 -2.22 6.48 -14.74
N MET A 212 -3.41 6.30 -14.15
CA MET A 212 -3.66 6.40 -12.72
C MET A 212 -4.45 5.20 -12.20
N SER A 213 -4.45 5.01 -10.88
CA SER A 213 -5.23 3.94 -10.26
C SER A 213 -6.73 4.20 -10.39
N LEU A 214 -7.53 3.14 -10.46
CA LEU A 214 -9.00 3.25 -10.46
C LEU A 214 -9.51 4.06 -9.26
N LYS A 215 -8.86 3.95 -8.12
CA LYS A 215 -9.15 4.71 -6.92
C LYS A 215 -8.99 6.22 -7.15
N ASP A 216 -7.89 6.63 -7.74
CA ASP A 216 -7.60 8.06 -7.97
C ASP A 216 -8.50 8.62 -9.08
N GLU A 217 -8.74 7.86 -10.14
CA GLU A 217 -9.70 8.20 -11.18
C GLU A 217 -11.11 8.41 -10.59
N THR A 218 -11.56 7.48 -9.74
CA THR A 218 -12.87 7.57 -9.08
C THR A 218 -12.97 8.83 -8.21
N LYS A 219 -11.91 9.16 -7.46
CA LYS A 219 -11.86 10.40 -6.67
C LYS A 219 -11.94 11.65 -7.51
N ILE A 220 -11.16 11.73 -8.58
CA ILE A 220 -11.14 12.89 -9.47
C ILE A 220 -12.51 13.09 -10.12
N ARG A 221 -13.10 12.01 -10.64
CA ARG A 221 -14.40 12.08 -11.31
C ARG A 221 -15.56 12.39 -10.37
N SER A 222 -15.59 11.75 -9.20
CA SER A 222 -16.70 11.85 -8.25
C SER A 222 -16.55 13.00 -7.25
N GLY A 223 -15.36 13.54 -7.10
CA GLY A 223 -15.05 14.51 -6.03
C GLY A 223 -15.09 13.93 -4.63
N ILE A 224 -15.27 12.59 -4.48
CA ILE A 224 -15.24 11.90 -3.19
C ILE A 224 -13.82 11.92 -2.67
N LYS A 225 -13.62 12.62 -1.58
CA LYS A 225 -12.35 12.61 -0.84
C LYS A 225 -12.61 12.05 0.56
N PRO A 226 -11.76 11.16 1.07
CA PRO A 226 -11.75 10.89 2.49
C PRO A 226 -11.58 12.21 3.24
N ILE A 227 -12.38 12.43 4.25
CA ILE A 227 -12.18 13.58 5.13
C ILE A 227 -10.84 13.34 5.81
N LYS A 228 -9.84 14.12 5.41
CA LYS A 228 -8.62 14.18 6.22
C LYS A 228 -9.03 14.84 7.53
N LEU A 229 -9.06 14.07 8.61
CA LEU A 229 -8.90 14.67 9.92
C LEU A 229 -7.67 15.57 9.81
N GLN A 230 -7.80 16.82 10.27
CA GLN A 230 -6.61 17.68 10.33
C GLN A 230 -5.49 16.82 10.92
N PRO A 231 -4.36 16.69 10.23
CA PRO A 231 -3.28 15.91 10.79
C PRO A 231 -3.09 16.44 12.20
N LYS A 232 -3.05 15.56 13.21
CA LYS A 232 -2.40 15.90 14.46
C LYS A 232 -1.12 16.56 14.02
N LYS A 233 -0.93 17.84 14.36
CA LYS A 233 0.30 18.56 14.01
C LYS A 233 1.39 17.55 14.24
N SER A 234 2.07 17.12 13.19
CA SER A 234 3.12 16.13 13.32
C SER A 234 4.09 16.69 14.34
N ASP A 235 4.77 15.84 15.10
CA ASP A 235 5.79 16.32 16.02
C ASP A 235 6.74 17.29 15.32
N LEU A 236 6.93 17.13 14.01
CA LEU A 236 7.65 18.04 13.14
C LEU A 236 6.94 19.40 12.96
N GLU A 237 5.62 19.43 12.77
CA GLU A 237 4.86 20.69 12.67
C GLU A 237 4.78 21.42 14.01
N ILE A 238 4.72 20.69 15.12
CA ILE A 238 4.80 21.24 16.47
C ILE A 238 6.21 21.81 16.70
N MET A 239 7.23 21.07 16.26
CA MET A 239 8.62 21.50 16.36
C MET A 239 8.89 22.73 15.47
N ILE A 240 8.45 22.72 14.22
CA ILE A 240 8.58 23.85 13.30
C ILE A 240 7.82 25.08 13.81
N ALA A 241 6.65 24.92 14.43
CA ALA A 241 5.90 26.03 14.99
C ALA A 241 6.58 26.69 16.22
N GLN A 242 7.60 26.07 16.80
CA GLN A 242 8.43 26.61 17.89
C GLN A 242 9.62 27.45 17.39
N PHE A 243 9.95 27.33 16.09
CA PHE A 243 11.06 28.08 15.50
C PHE A 243 10.56 29.36 14.80
N LYS A 244 11.36 30.40 14.82
CA LYS A 244 11.11 31.59 14.01
C LYS A 244 11.34 31.27 12.53
N PRO A 245 10.70 32.00 11.60
CA PRO A 245 10.88 31.76 10.17
C PRO A 245 12.35 31.76 9.71
N GLU A 246 13.17 32.62 10.31
CA GLU A 246 14.60 32.70 10.02
C GLU A 246 15.36 31.43 10.43
N GLU A 247 15.01 30.84 11.57
CA GLU A 247 15.61 29.60 12.09
C GLU A 247 15.23 28.38 11.26
N ILE A 248 14.05 28.40 10.68
CA ILE A 248 13.58 27.35 9.74
C ILE A 248 14.38 27.40 8.45
N ILE A 249 14.64 28.61 7.93
CA ILE A 249 15.42 28.81 6.71
C ILE A 249 16.87 28.31 6.94
N GLU A 250 17.49 28.64 8.07
CA GLU A 250 18.82 28.17 8.43
C GLU A 250 18.87 26.63 8.56
N LEU A 251 17.87 26.02 9.15
CA LEU A 251 17.76 24.57 9.25
C LEU A 251 17.66 23.92 7.87
N PHE A 252 16.91 24.52 6.96
CA PHE A 252 16.78 24.04 5.57
C PHE A 252 18.12 24.10 4.82
N TYR A 253 18.85 25.21 4.96
CA TYR A 253 20.19 25.37 4.38
C TYR A 253 21.20 24.39 4.98
N SER A 254 21.13 24.11 6.28
CA SER A 254 22.01 23.16 6.94
C SER A 254 21.78 21.71 6.51
N ILE A 255 20.54 21.35 6.14
CA ILE A 255 20.18 20.02 5.65
C ILE A 255 20.60 19.87 4.18
N HIS A 256 20.45 20.92 3.38
CA HIS A 256 20.75 20.87 1.94
C HIS A 256 22.26 20.91 1.65
N ASN A 257 23.05 21.51 2.53
CA ASN A 257 24.51 21.58 2.38
C ASN A 257 25.24 20.37 3.00
N LYS A 258 24.53 19.43 3.62
CA LYS A 258 25.14 18.18 4.10
C LYS A 258 25.51 17.18 2.99
N ASP A 259 25.01 17.40 1.79
CA ASP A 259 25.42 16.62 0.60
C ASP A 259 26.66 17.17 -0.11
N THR A 260 27.18 18.29 0.34
CA THR A 260 28.48 18.82 -0.07
C THR A 260 29.36 18.87 1.19
N ASP A 261 30.51 18.22 1.19
CA ASP A 261 31.46 18.01 2.29
C ASP A 261 32.05 19.32 2.91
N GLU A 262 31.29 20.38 2.95
CA GLU A 262 31.67 21.64 3.66
C GLU A 262 30.85 21.76 4.95
N ILE A 263 31.50 21.41 6.05
CA ILE A 263 31.04 21.70 7.40
C ILE A 263 31.07 23.22 7.57
N VAL A 264 29.93 23.87 7.47
CA VAL A 264 29.79 25.28 7.86
C VAL A 264 29.77 25.36 9.38
N ASP A 265 30.84 25.88 9.97
CA ASP A 265 30.97 26.07 11.41
C ASP A 265 30.08 27.24 11.88
N PHE A 266 28.92 26.92 12.44
CA PHE A 266 27.91 27.89 12.90
C PHE A 266 28.27 28.67 14.17
N LYS A 267 29.51 28.57 14.67
CA LYS A 267 29.95 29.29 15.90
C LYS A 267 30.45 30.71 15.69
N LYS A 268 30.36 31.25 14.50
CA LYS A 268 30.77 32.64 14.24
C LYS A 268 29.69 33.44 13.52
N SER A 269 28.67 33.84 14.24
CA SER A 269 27.88 35.03 13.87
C SER A 269 28.33 36.20 14.68
N PRO A 270 28.67 37.35 14.05
CA PRO A 270 28.97 38.57 14.78
C PRO A 270 27.71 39.20 15.35
N LYS A 271 27.90 39.85 16.47
CA LYS A 271 26.97 40.61 17.27
C LYS A 271 26.09 41.59 16.48
#